data_0382e9cc5aac6fd34785cc04309d7663
#
_entry.id   0382e9cc5aac6fd34785cc04309d7663
#
_cell.length_a   1.000
_cell.length_b   1.000
_cell.length_c   1.000
_cell.angle_alpha   90.00
_cell.angle_beta   90.00
_cell.angle_gamma   90.00
#
_symmetry.space_group_name_H-M   'P 1'
#
loop_
_entity.id
_entity.type
_entity.pdbx_description
1 polymer ?
#
loop_
_entity_poly.entity_id
_entity_poly.type
_entity_poly.pdbx_seq_one_letter_code
_entity_poly.pdbx_strand_id
1 'polypeptide(L)'
;MMRNTEGQIGAGKNLYSLIQPYDYHILDVGDGHKIYVEECGNPNGIPVVVLHGGPGAGCSPGMRRFFNPEFYRIILFDQRGCGRSKPHASVESNTTWHLVNDVEKIRKLLLIKKWIVFGG
;
A
#
# COMPACT_ATOMS: atom_id res chain seq x y z
N MET A 1 9.44 -24.33 11.16
CA MET A 1 9.21 -24.03 11.02
C MET A 1 8.76 -23.91 10.99
N MET A 2 8.70 -23.70 10.81
CA MET A 2 8.33 -23.35 10.73
C MET A 2 7.82 -23.43 10.35
N ARG A 3 7.78 -23.70 10.48
CA ARG A 3 7.15 -23.61 9.89
C ARG A 3 6.95 -22.77 9.21
N ASN A 4 7.30 -22.64 8.78
CA ASN A 4 7.21 -21.70 8.38
C ASN A 4 6.34 -21.17 7.83
N THR A 5 6.01 -20.75 8.04
CA THR A 5 4.70 -20.17 7.80
C THR A 5 4.75 -18.74 7.37
N GLU A 6 5.85 -18.12 7.51
CA GLU A 6 5.99 -16.74 7.09
C GLU A 6 5.75 -16.54 5.62
N GLY A 7 5.92 -17.59 4.84
CA GLY A 7 5.68 -17.49 3.42
C GLY A 7 4.23 -17.64 3.01
N GLN A 8 3.33 -17.87 3.94
CA GLN A 8 1.93 -18.14 3.61
C GLN A 8 1.11 -16.88 3.70
N ILE A 9 1.37 -15.97 2.81
CA ILE A 9 0.69 -14.68 2.74
C ILE A 9 -0.77 -14.90 2.37
N GLY A 10 -1.67 -14.26 3.10
CA GLY A 10 -3.10 -14.33 2.85
C GLY A 10 -3.78 -15.57 3.37
N ALA A 11 -3.07 -16.48 3.98
CA ALA A 11 -3.67 -17.65 4.61
C ALA A 11 -4.15 -17.25 6.00
N GLY A 12 -5.39 -16.91 6.15
CA GLY A 12 -6.02 -16.34 7.33
C GLY A 12 -5.27 -16.43 8.66
N LYS A 13 -5.09 -17.66 9.18
CA LYS A 13 -4.43 -17.87 10.46
C LYS A 13 -2.94 -17.56 10.47
N ASN A 14 -2.34 -17.34 9.30
CA ASN A 14 -0.92 -17.05 9.18
C ASN A 14 -0.63 -15.56 8.96
N LEU A 15 -1.64 -14.72 9.08
CA LEU A 15 -1.45 -13.29 9.00
C LEU A 15 -0.82 -12.77 10.30
N TYR A 16 -0.05 -11.71 10.16
CA TYR A 16 0.54 -11.05 11.32
C TYR A 16 -0.50 -10.25 12.07
N SER A 17 -0.13 -9.75 13.25
CA SER A 17 -1.05 -8.98 14.09
C SER A 17 -1.50 -7.72 13.38
N LEU A 18 -2.72 -7.29 13.67
CA LEU A 18 -3.23 -6.02 13.15
C LEU A 18 -2.45 -4.87 13.77
N ILE A 19 -1.99 -3.95 12.93
CA ILE A 19 -1.20 -2.81 13.36
C ILE A 19 -1.82 -1.53 12.83
N GLN A 20 -1.43 -0.40 13.44
CA GLN A 20 -1.81 0.93 12.98
C GLN A 20 -0.68 1.53 12.17
N PRO A 21 -0.98 2.43 11.22
CA PRO A 21 0.08 3.16 10.54
C PRO A 21 0.83 4.06 11.51
N TYR A 22 2.15 4.18 11.31
CA TYR A 22 2.92 5.14 12.10
C TYR A 22 2.95 6.51 11.43
N ASP A 23 2.57 6.58 10.16
CA ASP A 23 2.51 7.84 9.42
C ASP A 23 1.56 7.68 8.23
N TYR A 24 1.06 8.81 7.74
CA TYR A 24 0.27 8.81 6.51
C TYR A 24 0.49 10.11 5.75
N HIS A 25 0.13 10.08 4.47
CA HIS A 25 0.34 11.21 3.57
C HIS A 25 -0.83 11.36 2.62
N ILE A 26 -1.10 12.59 2.21
CA ILE A 26 -2.00 12.87 1.10
C ILE A 26 -1.14 13.44 -0.01
N LEU A 27 -0.98 12.70 -1.08
CA LEU A 27 -0.09 13.06 -2.18
C LEU A 27 -0.88 13.53 -3.39
N ASP A 28 -0.59 14.75 -3.84
CA ASP A 28 -1.13 15.26 -5.09
C ASP A 28 -0.32 14.63 -6.24
N VAL A 29 -0.99 13.80 -7.03
CA VAL A 29 -0.32 13.09 -8.14
C VAL A 29 -0.60 13.75 -9.49
N GLY A 30 -1.26 14.91 -9.49
CA GLY A 30 -1.66 15.58 -10.71
C GLY A 30 -3.01 15.10 -11.21
N ASP A 31 -3.45 15.64 -12.34
CA ASP A 31 -4.73 15.28 -12.96
C ASP A 31 -5.95 15.47 -12.05
N GLY A 32 -5.81 16.30 -11.01
CA GLY A 32 -6.86 16.53 -10.04
C GLY A 32 -7.03 15.44 -9.00
N HIS A 33 -6.10 14.49 -8.93
CA HIS A 33 -6.18 13.37 -7.99
C HIS A 33 -5.23 13.55 -6.82
N LYS A 34 -5.72 13.20 -5.63
CA LYS A 34 -4.93 13.14 -4.39
C LYS A 34 -5.05 11.74 -3.81
N ILE A 35 -3.90 11.15 -3.53
CA ILE A 35 -3.79 9.76 -3.13
C ILE A 35 -3.50 9.68 -1.63
N TYR A 36 -4.29 8.86 -0.92
CA TYR A 36 -4.00 8.53 0.48
C TYR A 36 -2.94 7.45 0.54
N VAL A 37 -1.89 7.68 1.33
CA VAL A 37 -0.77 6.74 1.51
C VAL A 37 -0.54 6.56 3.00
N GLU A 38 -0.35 5.32 3.44
CA GLU A 38 -0.01 5.04 4.83
C GLU A 38 1.26 4.21 4.93
N GLU A 39 2.01 4.39 6.00
CA GLU A 39 3.21 3.65 6.30
C GLU A 39 3.03 2.89 7.60
N CYS A 40 3.33 1.61 7.56
CA CYS A 40 3.14 0.72 8.72
C CYS A 40 4.41 -0.10 8.96
N GLY A 41 4.52 -0.68 10.15
CA GLY A 41 5.60 -1.58 10.47
C GLY A 41 6.87 -0.86 10.87
N ASN A 42 8.00 -1.31 10.35
CA ASN A 42 9.32 -0.82 10.72
C ASN A 42 9.79 0.29 9.77
N PRO A 43 9.95 1.53 10.26
CA PRO A 43 10.42 2.64 9.39
C PRO A 43 11.78 2.37 8.75
N ASN A 44 12.58 1.50 9.35
CA ASN A 44 13.91 1.15 8.83
C ASN A 44 13.93 -0.22 8.18
N GLY A 45 12.76 -0.80 7.97
CA GLY A 45 12.66 -2.15 7.42
C GLY A 45 12.75 -2.18 5.90
N ILE A 46 12.61 -3.38 5.35
CA ILE A 46 12.60 -3.61 3.91
C ILE A 46 11.31 -3.01 3.34
N PRO A 47 11.40 -2.06 2.40
CA PRO A 47 10.19 -1.43 1.89
C PRO A 47 9.41 -2.35 0.96
N VAL A 48 8.11 -2.42 1.20
CA VAL A 48 7.18 -3.13 0.33
C VAL A 48 5.94 -2.27 0.14
N VAL A 49 5.51 -2.12 -1.11
CA VAL A 49 4.24 -1.46 -1.42
C VAL A 49 3.21 -2.52 -1.75
N VAL A 50 2.05 -2.42 -1.12
CA VAL A 50 0.96 -3.39 -1.28
C VAL A 50 -0.13 -2.74 -2.11
N LEU A 51 -0.42 -3.34 -3.26
CA LEU A 51 -1.48 -2.88 -4.16
C LEU A 51 -2.77 -3.61 -3.81
N HIS A 52 -3.84 -2.85 -3.59
CA HIS A 52 -5.14 -3.48 -3.37
C HIS A 52 -5.75 -3.92 -4.70
N GLY A 53 -6.53 -4.96 -4.66
CA GLY A 53 -7.31 -5.39 -5.81
C GLY A 53 -8.71 -4.80 -5.75
N GLY A 54 -9.38 -4.78 -6.89
CA GLY A 54 -10.76 -4.36 -6.98
C GLY A 54 -10.93 -2.84 -6.88
N PRO A 55 -11.92 -2.30 -7.57
CA PRO A 55 -12.19 -0.87 -7.56
C PRO A 55 -13.02 -0.47 -6.35
N GLY A 56 -12.90 0.80 -5.95
CA GLY A 56 -13.80 1.46 -5.03
C GLY A 56 -13.39 1.45 -3.57
N ALA A 57 -13.01 0.32 -3.03
CA ALA A 57 -12.81 0.20 -1.59
C ALA A 57 -11.48 0.75 -1.07
N GLY A 58 -10.43 0.66 -1.87
CA GLY A 58 -9.10 1.04 -1.43
C GLY A 58 -8.43 -0.05 -0.59
N CYS A 59 -7.37 0.30 0.11
CA CYS A 59 -6.70 -0.64 0.99
C CYS A 59 -7.48 -0.80 2.28
N SER A 60 -7.35 -1.96 2.90
CA SER A 60 -8.03 -2.27 4.15
C SER A 60 -7.02 -2.52 5.25
N PRO A 61 -7.42 -2.37 6.54
CA PRO A 61 -6.52 -2.68 7.64
C PRO A 61 -5.97 -4.10 7.62
N GLY A 62 -6.73 -5.05 7.08
CA GLY A 62 -6.26 -6.44 6.96
C GLY A 62 -5.05 -6.59 6.06
N MET A 63 -4.89 -5.71 5.08
CA MET A 63 -3.75 -5.77 4.17
C MET A 63 -2.43 -5.40 4.85
N ARG A 64 -2.47 -4.74 6.00
CA ARG A 64 -1.28 -4.45 6.80
C ARG A 64 -0.67 -5.70 7.41
N ARG A 65 -1.40 -6.81 7.38
CA ARG A 65 -1.04 -8.05 8.06
C ARG A 65 -0.31 -9.05 7.17
N PHE A 66 -0.06 -8.69 5.90
CA PHE A 66 0.58 -9.61 4.95
C PHE A 66 2.07 -9.78 5.18
N PHE A 67 2.72 -8.82 5.80
CA PHE A 67 4.16 -8.82 6.01
C PHE A 67 4.49 -8.60 7.48
N ASN A 68 5.62 -9.16 7.91
CA ASN A 68 6.06 -9.03 9.29
C ASN A 68 6.44 -7.57 9.59
N PRO A 69 5.72 -6.89 10.51
CA PRO A 69 5.96 -5.48 10.78
C PRO A 69 7.30 -5.20 11.46
N GLU A 70 8.00 -6.22 11.95
CA GLU A 70 9.34 -6.03 12.53
C GLU A 70 10.41 -5.89 11.46
N PHE A 71 10.19 -6.49 10.29
CA PHE A 71 11.18 -6.53 9.23
C PHE A 71 10.87 -5.65 8.05
N TYR A 72 9.61 -5.31 7.86
CA TYR A 72 9.17 -4.61 6.65
C TYR A 72 8.65 -3.22 6.95
N ARG A 73 9.00 -2.29 6.07
CA ARG A 73 8.34 -0.99 5.97
C ARG A 73 7.20 -1.17 4.96
N ILE A 74 5.98 -1.20 5.48
CA ILE A 74 4.81 -1.61 4.70
C ILE A 74 4.07 -0.36 4.26
N ILE A 75 4.01 -0.13 2.94
CA ILE A 75 3.35 1.03 2.37
C ILE A 75 2.08 0.56 1.69
N LEU A 76 0.96 1.17 2.06
CA LEU A 76 -0.33 0.95 1.43
C LEU A 76 -0.87 2.28 0.93
N PHE A 77 -1.68 2.24 -0.12
CA PHE A 77 -2.32 3.45 -0.62
C PHE A 77 -3.65 3.09 -1.25
N ASP A 78 -4.53 4.08 -1.29
CA ASP A 78 -5.81 3.94 -1.99
C ASP A 78 -5.60 4.46 -3.41
N GLN A 79 -5.84 3.62 -4.41
CA GLN A 79 -5.67 3.99 -5.81
C GLN A 79 -6.64 5.11 -6.19
N ARG A 80 -6.37 5.78 -7.31
CA ARG A 80 -7.24 6.84 -7.81
C ARG A 80 -8.69 6.35 -7.86
N GLY A 81 -9.59 7.17 -7.33
CA GLY A 81 -11.01 6.85 -7.30
C GLY A 81 -11.41 5.88 -6.21
N CYS A 82 -10.49 5.45 -5.36
CA CYS A 82 -10.74 4.41 -4.35
C CYS A 82 -10.57 4.96 -2.94
N GLY A 83 -11.35 4.40 -2.01
CA GLY A 83 -11.20 4.62 -0.58
C GLY A 83 -11.14 6.09 -0.20
N ARG A 84 -10.04 6.48 0.43
CA ARG A 84 -9.81 7.83 0.94
C ARG A 84 -9.17 8.77 -0.07
N SER A 85 -8.78 8.25 -1.24
CA SER A 85 -8.23 9.09 -2.30
C SER A 85 -9.33 9.89 -2.98
N LYS A 86 -8.99 11.08 -3.47
CA LYS A 86 -9.95 12.01 -4.05
C LYS A 86 -9.63 12.31 -5.50
N PRO A 87 -10.63 12.51 -6.36
CA PRO A 87 -12.07 12.36 -6.11
C PRO A 87 -12.47 10.90 -6.03
N HIS A 88 -13.46 10.61 -5.18
CA HIS A 88 -13.93 9.24 -4.98
C HIS A 88 -14.72 8.75 -6.20
N ALA A 89 -14.52 7.47 -6.55
CA ALA A 89 -15.22 6.81 -7.65
C ALA A 89 -14.97 7.43 -9.02
N SER A 90 -13.92 8.25 -9.15
CA SER A 90 -13.57 8.84 -10.45
C SER A 90 -12.89 7.83 -11.34
N VAL A 91 -13.28 7.83 -12.63
CA VAL A 91 -12.60 7.03 -13.65
C VAL A 91 -11.77 7.90 -14.61
N GLU A 92 -11.81 9.21 -14.45
CA GLU A 92 -11.02 10.11 -15.26
C GLU A 92 -9.54 10.03 -14.89
N SER A 93 -8.69 10.03 -15.89
CA SER A 93 -7.23 9.94 -15.69
C SER A 93 -6.88 8.82 -14.74
N ASN A 94 -7.49 7.65 -14.94
CA ASN A 94 -7.36 6.51 -14.02
C ASN A 94 -7.13 5.23 -14.82
N THR A 95 -5.98 5.16 -15.48
CA THR A 95 -5.56 4.00 -16.27
C THR A 95 -4.43 3.27 -15.53
N THR A 96 -4.02 2.13 -16.10
CA THR A 96 -2.85 1.41 -15.57
C THR A 96 -1.59 2.28 -15.60
N TRP A 97 -1.43 3.11 -16.60
CA TRP A 97 -0.29 4.02 -16.67
C TRP A 97 -0.31 5.05 -15.55
N HIS A 98 -1.49 5.55 -15.18
CA HIS A 98 -1.63 6.44 -14.04
C HIS A 98 -1.25 5.73 -12.74
N LEU A 99 -1.66 4.48 -12.59
CA LEU A 99 -1.29 3.69 -11.42
C LEU A 99 0.22 3.54 -11.31
N VAL A 100 0.89 3.17 -12.41
CA VAL A 100 2.35 3.01 -12.41
C VAL A 100 3.04 4.32 -12.04
N ASN A 101 2.58 5.44 -12.59
CA ASN A 101 3.16 6.74 -12.28
C ASN A 101 2.91 7.14 -10.83
N ASP A 102 1.74 6.83 -10.29
CA ASP A 102 1.42 7.14 -8.90
C ASP A 102 2.30 6.34 -7.94
N VAL A 103 2.51 5.06 -8.23
CA VAL A 103 3.40 4.20 -7.43
C VAL A 103 4.82 4.78 -7.40
N GLU A 104 5.31 5.27 -8.54
CA GLU A 104 6.63 5.89 -8.59
C GLU A 104 6.69 7.22 -7.83
N LYS A 105 5.63 8.01 -7.86
CA LYS A 105 5.56 9.25 -7.10
C LYS A 105 5.56 8.99 -5.59
N ILE A 106 4.85 7.96 -5.16
CA ILE A 106 4.86 7.54 -3.76
C ILE A 106 6.27 7.11 -3.34
N ARG A 107 6.92 6.29 -4.16
CA ARG A 107 8.27 5.83 -3.88
C ARG A 107 9.23 7.00 -3.68
N LYS A 108 9.15 7.99 -4.55
CA LYS A 108 10.01 9.17 -4.48
C LYS A 108 9.68 10.05 -3.28
N LEU A 109 8.40 10.20 -2.96
CA LEU A 109 7.98 10.96 -1.78
C LEU A 109 8.61 10.37 -0.52
N LEU A 110 8.63 9.06 -0.41
CA LEU A 110 9.12 8.35 0.77
C LEU A 110 10.63 8.12 0.74
N LEU A 111 11.33 8.64 -0.29
CA LEU A 111 12.78 8.54 -0.44
C LEU A 111 13.27 7.09 -0.49
N ILE A 112 12.51 6.24 -1.13
CA ILE A 112 12.81 4.81 -1.28
C ILE A 112 13.46 4.58 -2.63
N LYS A 113 14.64 3.95 -2.64
CA LYS A 113 15.34 3.66 -3.90
C LYS A 113 14.74 2.46 -4.61
N LYS A 114 14.46 1.40 -3.87
CA LYS A 114 13.89 0.16 -4.38
C LYS A 114 12.91 -0.38 -3.38
N TRP A 115 11.87 -1.01 -3.85
CA TRP A 115 10.92 -1.69 -2.98
C TRP A 115 10.35 -2.93 -3.66
N ILE A 116 9.78 -3.81 -2.85
CA ILE A 116 9.02 -4.96 -3.32
C ILE A 116 7.62 -4.45 -3.67
N VAL A 117 7.08 -4.89 -4.80
CA VAL A 117 5.70 -4.60 -5.19
C VAL A 117 4.90 -5.87 -5.02
N PHE A 118 3.90 -5.83 -4.18
CA PHE A 118 3.03 -6.98 -3.91
C PHE A 118 1.60 -6.65 -4.31
N GLY A 119 1.03 -7.42 -5.22
CA GLY A 119 -0.34 -7.24 -5.68
C GLY A 119 -1.28 -8.24 -5.01
N GLY A 120 -2.43 -7.73 -4.57
CA GLY A 120 -3.41 -8.57 -3.91
C GLY A 120 -4.55 -9.00 -4.82
#